data_a49d08650761fe70909502f4ef5a8534
#
_entry.id   a49d08650761fe70909502f4ef5a8534
#
_cell.length_a   1.000
_cell.length_b   1.000
_cell.length_c   1.000
_cell.angle_alpha   90.00
_cell.angle_beta   90.00
_cell.angle_gamma   90.00
#
_symmetry.space_group_name_H-M   'P 1'
#
loop_
_entity.id
_entity.type
_entity.pdbx_description
1 polymer ?
#
loop_
_entity_poly.entity_id
_entity_poly.type
_entity_poly.pdbx_seq_one_letter_code
_entity_poly.pdbx_strand_id
1 'polypeptide(L)'
;MAAPRPTDGNLEDEPGESEDEVAIPGGSADTPIARAAQAAVVARSGGQQWPRPRSCRIMTVANQKGGVGKTTTAVNLAASLAMHGSRVLVVDLDPQGNASTALDVDHHSGIGSVYNVLVEGQPLAAVISRVAGFKHLYCAPATIDLAGAEIELVPLVARESRLARAVGQFNATDLDYILIDCPPSLGLLTVNALVAAPEVLIPIQCEYYALEGLEQLLRTIELVRSHLNPQVAVTTILLTMYDGRTRLASQVADEVRQHFGDVVLRSVIPRSVRVSEAPSYGQSVMTYDPGSSGAQAYLEAAREVAFRNGQLAAS
;
A
#
# COMPACT_ATOMS: atom_id res chain seq x y z
N MET A 1 -33.92 3.21 74.50
CA MET A 1 -33.08 3.11 75.68
C MET A 1 -31.67 2.88 75.17
N ALA A 2 -30.92 3.88 75.12
CA ALA A 2 -29.77 4.29 75.91
C ALA A 2 -28.47 3.59 75.48
N ALA A 3 -27.63 4.43 74.93
CA ALA A 3 -26.17 4.26 74.86
C ALA A 3 -25.57 4.21 76.29
N PRO A 4 -24.27 3.94 76.51
CA PRO A 4 -23.17 4.79 76.06
C PRO A 4 -21.84 4.07 75.71
N ARG A 5 -20.93 4.86 75.15
CA ARG A 5 -19.46 4.76 75.15
C ARG A 5 -18.89 4.98 76.60
N PRO A 6 -17.59 4.92 76.91
CA PRO A 6 -16.34 5.15 76.14
C PRO A 6 -15.17 4.20 76.56
N THR A 7 -13.91 4.23 76.15
CA THR A 7 -12.76 5.14 76.17
C THR A 7 -11.47 4.38 75.86
N ASP A 8 -10.57 5.02 75.15
CA ASP A 8 -9.13 5.19 75.21
C ASP A 8 -8.14 3.99 75.45
N GLY A 9 -7.09 4.03 74.64
CA GLY A 9 -5.82 3.42 74.94
C GLY A 9 -4.84 3.41 73.77
N ASN A 10 -4.08 4.49 73.65
CA ASN A 10 -2.84 4.65 72.90
C ASN A 10 -1.86 3.52 73.17
N LEU A 11 -1.07 3.13 72.15
CA LEU A 11 0.40 3.11 72.22
C LEU A 11 1.00 2.76 70.84
N GLU A 12 1.93 3.56 70.47
CA GLU A 12 2.93 3.62 69.47
C GLU A 12 3.65 2.29 69.20
N ASP A 13 3.96 2.01 67.89
CA ASP A 13 5.32 1.64 67.48
C ASP A 13 5.44 1.73 65.93
N GLU A 14 6.42 2.44 65.49
CA GLU A 14 6.96 2.61 64.12
C GLU A 14 7.95 1.49 63.75
N PRO A 15 8.60 1.59 62.56
CA PRO A 15 8.11 1.42 61.18
C PRO A 15 8.76 0.20 60.52
N GLY A 16 8.02 -0.44 59.69
CA GLY A 16 8.53 -1.42 58.75
C GLY A 16 8.78 -0.76 57.38
N GLU A 17 10.02 -0.68 56.99
CA GLU A 17 10.47 -0.26 55.67
C GLU A 17 9.81 -1.15 54.59
N SER A 18 8.90 -0.56 53.84
CA SER A 18 8.44 -1.17 52.61
C SER A 18 9.39 -0.73 51.47
N GLU A 19 10.12 -1.69 50.94
CA GLU A 19 10.88 -1.54 49.70
C GLU A 19 9.94 -1.01 48.62
N ASP A 20 10.16 0.23 48.20
CA ASP A 20 9.59 0.81 47.01
C ASP A 20 10.10 0.03 45.80
N GLU A 21 9.31 -0.95 45.38
CA GLU A 21 9.46 -1.55 44.04
C GLU A 21 9.12 -0.49 42.98
N VAL A 22 10.18 0.17 42.50
CA VAL A 22 10.09 1.12 41.37
C VAL A 22 9.60 0.31 40.17
N ALA A 23 8.30 0.34 39.99
CA ALA A 23 7.67 -0.16 38.74
C ALA A 23 8.22 0.67 37.56
N ILE A 24 9.12 0.05 36.80
CA ILE A 24 9.56 0.57 35.52
C ILE A 24 8.31 0.60 34.63
N PRO A 25 7.80 1.78 34.21
CA PRO A 25 6.67 1.82 33.30
C PRO A 25 7.13 1.16 32.01
N GLY A 26 6.53 0.05 31.63
CA GLY A 26 6.69 -0.56 30.33
C GLY A 26 6.36 0.51 29.27
N GLY A 27 7.40 1.05 28.66
CA GLY A 27 7.28 2.13 27.68
C GLY A 27 6.42 1.66 26.52
N SER A 28 5.17 2.13 26.45
CA SER A 28 4.41 1.99 25.22
C SER A 28 5.18 2.76 24.16
N ALA A 29 5.46 2.12 23.03
CA ALA A 29 6.16 2.71 21.88
C ALA A 29 5.39 3.91 21.27
N ASP A 30 4.30 4.34 21.85
CA ASP A 30 3.36 5.35 21.37
C ASP A 30 3.36 6.66 22.18
N THR A 31 4.51 7.04 22.74
CA THR A 31 4.65 8.35 23.41
C THR A 31 4.86 9.48 22.38
N PRO A 32 4.41 10.74 22.66
CA PRO A 32 4.68 11.87 21.79
C PRO A 32 6.17 12.06 21.46
N ILE A 33 7.06 11.75 22.41
CA ILE A 33 8.50 11.84 22.22
C ILE A 33 9.00 10.71 21.29
N ALA A 34 8.50 9.49 21.44
CA ALA A 34 8.83 8.39 20.55
C ALA A 34 8.36 8.69 19.12
N ARG A 35 7.15 9.22 18.95
CA ARG A 35 6.63 9.67 17.65
C ARG A 35 7.48 10.80 17.04
N ALA A 36 7.85 11.80 17.82
CA ALA A 36 8.72 12.89 17.35
C ALA A 36 10.10 12.39 16.95
N ALA A 37 10.70 11.46 17.72
CA ALA A 37 11.96 10.85 17.39
C ALA A 37 11.87 10.00 16.11
N GLN A 38 10.81 9.23 15.95
CA GLN A 38 10.53 8.44 14.76
C GLN A 38 10.27 9.32 13.53
N ALA A 39 9.48 10.40 13.68
CA ALA A 39 9.27 11.39 12.61
C ALA A 39 10.58 12.06 12.19
N ALA A 40 11.48 12.34 13.14
CA ALA A 40 12.81 12.87 12.85
C ALA A 40 13.71 11.87 12.11
N VAL A 41 13.59 10.57 12.41
CA VAL A 41 14.29 9.51 11.66
C VAL A 41 13.77 9.43 10.23
N VAL A 42 12.45 9.42 10.03
CA VAL A 42 11.83 9.42 8.69
C VAL A 42 12.21 10.68 7.92
N ALA A 43 12.19 11.86 8.56
CA ALA A 43 12.60 13.12 7.94
C ALA A 43 14.09 13.11 7.56
N ARG A 44 14.96 12.51 8.35
CA ARG A 44 16.38 12.31 8.02
C ARG A 44 16.59 11.28 6.91
N SER A 45 15.79 10.21 6.89
CA SER A 45 15.81 9.20 5.84
C SER A 45 15.29 9.76 4.51
N GLY A 46 14.34 10.69 4.52
CA GLY A 46 13.79 11.33 3.32
C GLY A 46 14.78 12.19 2.52
N GLY A 47 15.99 12.47 3.06
CA GLY A 47 17.08 13.11 2.34
C GLY A 47 17.99 12.14 1.57
N GLN A 48 17.89 10.84 1.82
CA GLN A 48 18.71 9.84 1.13
C GLN A 48 18.01 9.36 -0.14
N GLN A 49 18.57 9.66 -1.30
CA GLN A 49 18.08 9.14 -2.57
C GLN A 49 18.32 7.64 -2.67
N TRP A 50 17.29 6.91 -3.08
CA TRP A 50 17.40 5.50 -3.37
C TRP A 50 17.84 5.26 -4.82
N PRO A 51 18.36 4.07 -5.15
CA PRO A 51 18.73 3.74 -6.52
C PRO A 51 17.47 3.80 -7.41
N ARG A 52 17.62 4.45 -8.56
CA ARG A 52 16.58 4.50 -9.58
C ARG A 52 16.69 3.28 -10.48
N PRO A 53 15.57 2.73 -10.97
CA PRO A 53 15.59 1.66 -11.96
C PRO A 53 16.21 2.16 -13.28
N ARG A 54 16.79 1.25 -14.05
CA ARG A 54 17.36 1.57 -15.38
C ARG A 54 16.29 1.95 -16.41
N SER A 55 15.08 1.44 -16.24
CA SER A 55 13.89 1.75 -17.03
C SER A 55 12.69 1.88 -16.10
N CYS A 56 11.66 2.60 -16.53
CA CYS A 56 10.43 2.71 -15.75
C CYS A 56 9.86 1.33 -15.40
N ARG A 57 9.65 1.06 -14.13
CA ARG A 57 9.00 -0.16 -13.63
C ARG A 57 7.50 0.07 -13.56
N ILE A 58 6.75 -0.80 -14.23
CA ILE A 58 5.28 -0.76 -14.24
C ILE A 58 4.80 -1.96 -13.44
N MET A 59 4.11 -1.68 -12.33
CA MET A 59 3.68 -2.68 -11.38
C MET A 59 2.16 -2.60 -11.18
N THR A 60 1.47 -3.70 -11.40
CA THR A 60 0.04 -3.85 -11.08
C THR A 60 -0.12 -4.32 -9.64
N VAL A 61 -0.87 -3.56 -8.84
CA VAL A 61 -1.21 -3.95 -7.46
C VAL A 61 -2.58 -4.63 -7.48
N ALA A 62 -2.59 -5.94 -7.41
CA ALA A 62 -3.81 -6.74 -7.60
C ALA A 62 -4.01 -7.80 -6.52
N ASN A 63 -5.26 -8.00 -6.14
CA ASN A 63 -5.77 -9.14 -5.38
C ASN A 63 -7.29 -9.14 -5.51
N GLN A 64 -7.90 -10.31 -5.71
CA GLN A 64 -9.34 -10.45 -5.82
C GLN A 64 -10.07 -10.16 -4.51
N LYS A 65 -9.44 -10.44 -3.37
CA LYS A 65 -10.04 -10.19 -2.06
C LYS A 65 -10.13 -8.68 -1.79
N GLY A 66 -11.32 -8.20 -1.42
CA GLY A 66 -11.53 -6.84 -0.93
C GLY A 66 -10.84 -6.63 0.42
N GLY A 67 -10.41 -5.40 0.71
CA GLY A 67 -9.89 -5.01 2.01
C GLY A 67 -8.47 -5.52 2.35
N VAL A 68 -7.75 -6.17 1.44
CA VAL A 68 -6.37 -6.66 1.70
C VAL A 68 -5.30 -5.57 1.67
N GLY A 69 -5.69 -4.32 1.39
CA GLY A 69 -4.77 -3.18 1.35
C GLY A 69 -4.14 -2.92 -0.02
N LYS A 70 -4.82 -3.23 -1.15
CA LYS A 70 -4.33 -2.91 -2.51
C LYS A 70 -4.04 -1.42 -2.67
N THR A 71 -5.07 -0.60 -2.59
CA THR A 71 -4.99 0.86 -2.67
C THR A 71 -4.02 1.44 -1.66
N THR A 72 -4.13 0.99 -0.41
CA THR A 72 -3.24 1.42 0.67
C THR A 72 -1.78 1.12 0.33
N THR A 73 -1.50 -0.05 -0.26
CA THR A 73 -0.15 -0.43 -0.68
C THR A 73 0.33 0.41 -1.86
N ALA A 74 -0.49 0.58 -2.91
CA ALA A 74 -0.14 1.40 -4.07
C ALA A 74 0.22 2.82 -3.65
N VAL A 75 -0.64 3.48 -2.85
CA VAL A 75 -0.46 4.85 -2.39
C VAL A 75 0.77 5.02 -1.51
N ASN A 76 0.94 4.16 -0.50
CA ASN A 76 2.02 4.34 0.47
C ASN A 76 3.40 3.93 -0.08
N LEU A 77 3.47 2.94 -0.96
CA LEU A 77 4.71 2.64 -1.71
C LEU A 77 5.06 3.80 -2.64
N ALA A 78 4.08 4.34 -3.40
CA ALA A 78 4.30 5.48 -4.29
C ALA A 78 4.81 6.71 -3.53
N ALA A 79 4.16 7.05 -2.40
CA ALA A 79 4.58 8.15 -1.55
C ALA A 79 6.00 7.95 -1.01
N SER A 80 6.32 6.75 -0.50
CA SER A 80 7.64 6.42 0.03
C SER A 80 8.74 6.52 -1.05
N LEU A 81 8.51 5.97 -2.24
CA LEU A 81 9.43 6.04 -3.37
C LEU A 81 9.66 7.49 -3.82
N ALA A 82 8.58 8.29 -3.90
CA ALA A 82 8.66 9.69 -4.29
C ALA A 82 9.42 10.56 -3.27
N MET A 83 9.23 10.32 -1.97
CA MET A 83 9.99 10.99 -0.90
C MET A 83 11.49 10.71 -0.98
N HIS A 84 11.89 9.57 -1.56
CA HIS A 84 13.30 9.18 -1.72
C HIS A 84 13.85 9.43 -3.14
N GLY A 85 13.19 10.33 -3.87
CA GLY A 85 13.70 10.90 -5.11
C GLY A 85 13.27 10.20 -6.40
N SER A 86 12.45 9.13 -6.32
CA SER A 86 11.87 8.50 -7.51
C SER A 86 10.72 9.33 -8.07
N ARG A 87 10.54 9.31 -9.38
CA ARG A 87 9.39 9.90 -10.07
C ARG A 87 8.33 8.82 -10.27
N VAL A 88 7.19 8.98 -9.62
CA VAL A 88 6.17 7.94 -9.50
C VAL A 88 4.83 8.41 -10.01
N LEU A 89 4.17 7.59 -10.83
CA LEU A 89 2.78 7.75 -11.24
C LEU A 89 1.94 6.63 -10.61
N VAL A 90 0.85 7.00 -9.95
CA VAL A 90 -0.23 6.09 -9.56
C VAL A 90 -1.32 6.18 -10.62
N VAL A 91 -1.75 5.03 -11.14
CA VAL A 91 -2.91 4.92 -12.03
C VAL A 91 -4.01 4.24 -11.25
N ASP A 92 -5.08 4.96 -10.96
CA ASP A 92 -6.22 4.45 -10.21
C ASP A 92 -7.20 3.78 -11.18
N LEU A 93 -7.36 2.46 -11.09
CA LEU A 93 -8.30 1.67 -11.90
C LEU A 93 -9.52 1.20 -11.11
N ASP A 94 -9.63 1.55 -9.82
CA ASP A 94 -10.81 1.23 -9.05
C ASP A 94 -11.87 2.33 -9.25
N PRO A 95 -13.07 2.03 -9.74
CA PRO A 95 -14.16 3.00 -9.88
C PRO A 95 -14.53 3.72 -8.58
N GLN A 96 -14.14 3.17 -7.43
CA GLN A 96 -14.34 3.81 -6.13
C GLN A 96 -13.42 5.03 -5.91
N GLY A 97 -12.36 5.19 -6.71
CA GLY A 97 -11.45 6.33 -6.63
C GLY A 97 -10.67 6.43 -5.32
N ASN A 98 -10.45 5.29 -4.64
CA ASN A 98 -9.83 5.29 -3.32
C ASN A 98 -8.36 5.74 -3.34
N ALA A 99 -7.60 5.45 -4.41
CA ALA A 99 -6.23 5.95 -4.54
C ALA A 99 -6.22 7.46 -4.83
N SER A 100 -7.14 7.92 -5.66
CA SER A 100 -7.34 9.35 -5.96
C SER A 100 -7.69 10.13 -4.69
N THR A 101 -8.64 9.62 -3.88
CA THR A 101 -8.99 10.19 -2.56
C THR A 101 -7.78 10.24 -1.63
N ALA A 102 -7.04 9.15 -1.49
CA ALA A 102 -5.90 9.05 -0.57
C ALA A 102 -4.70 9.92 -0.99
N LEU A 103 -4.69 10.40 -2.21
CA LEU A 103 -3.67 11.31 -2.76
C LEU A 103 -4.17 12.76 -2.90
N ASP A 104 -5.38 13.05 -2.42
CA ASP A 104 -6.03 14.37 -2.51
C ASP A 104 -6.05 14.90 -3.96
N VAL A 105 -6.38 14.01 -4.91
CA VAL A 105 -6.51 14.36 -6.32
C VAL A 105 -7.98 14.42 -6.67
N ASP A 106 -8.36 15.50 -7.36
CA ASP A 106 -9.73 15.67 -7.86
C ASP A 106 -10.15 14.48 -8.72
N HIS A 107 -11.35 13.92 -8.47
CA HIS A 107 -11.86 12.75 -9.16
C HIS A 107 -13.40 12.74 -9.26
N HIS A 108 -14.01 13.93 -9.28
CA HIS A 108 -15.47 14.06 -9.54
C HIS A 108 -15.79 13.75 -11.00
N SER A 109 -17.03 13.37 -11.26
CA SER A 109 -17.49 13.11 -12.63
C SER A 109 -17.30 14.34 -13.53
N GLY A 110 -16.86 14.11 -14.76
CA GLY A 110 -16.64 15.14 -15.77
C GLY A 110 -15.23 15.70 -15.86
N ILE A 111 -14.32 15.31 -14.97
CA ILE A 111 -12.89 15.62 -15.16
C ILE A 111 -12.18 14.54 -16.00
N GLY A 112 -11.02 14.90 -16.56
CA GLY A 112 -10.17 13.92 -17.24
C GLY A 112 -9.70 12.82 -16.27
N SER A 113 -9.94 11.56 -16.62
CA SER A 113 -9.67 10.41 -15.78
C SER A 113 -9.24 9.20 -16.60
N VAL A 114 -8.89 8.11 -15.93
CA VAL A 114 -8.53 6.84 -16.59
C VAL A 114 -9.68 6.29 -17.44
N TYR A 115 -10.95 6.63 -17.13
CA TYR A 115 -12.07 6.31 -17.99
C TYR A 115 -11.87 6.86 -19.42
N ASN A 116 -11.53 8.13 -19.58
CA ASN A 116 -11.31 8.75 -20.88
C ASN A 116 -10.13 8.09 -21.63
N VAL A 117 -9.10 7.66 -20.90
CA VAL A 117 -7.98 6.92 -21.50
C VAL A 117 -8.43 5.56 -22.04
N LEU A 118 -9.19 4.81 -21.25
CA LEU A 118 -9.60 3.45 -21.60
C LEU A 118 -10.72 3.43 -22.65
N VAL A 119 -11.75 4.23 -22.47
CA VAL A 119 -12.96 4.19 -23.32
C VAL A 119 -12.83 5.12 -24.53
N GLU A 120 -12.41 6.36 -24.31
CA GLU A 120 -12.34 7.37 -25.38
C GLU A 120 -10.99 7.39 -26.11
N GLY A 121 -9.95 6.75 -25.55
CA GLY A 121 -8.62 6.69 -26.17
C GLY A 121 -7.83 7.98 -26.02
N GLN A 122 -8.14 8.80 -25.00
CA GLN A 122 -7.35 10.00 -24.69
C GLN A 122 -5.93 9.63 -24.26
N PRO A 123 -4.94 10.49 -24.56
CA PRO A 123 -3.57 10.29 -24.07
C PRO A 123 -3.50 10.26 -22.54
N LEU A 124 -2.74 9.34 -21.96
CA LEU A 124 -2.55 9.25 -20.50
C LEU A 124 -2.06 10.58 -19.90
N ALA A 125 -1.18 11.29 -20.62
CA ALA A 125 -0.67 12.61 -20.19
C ALA A 125 -1.76 13.67 -19.97
N ALA A 126 -2.91 13.55 -20.64
CA ALA A 126 -4.00 14.52 -20.55
C ALA A 126 -4.76 14.44 -19.21
N VAL A 127 -4.65 13.32 -18.48
CA VAL A 127 -5.40 13.06 -17.27
C VAL A 127 -4.53 12.99 -16.01
N ILE A 128 -3.21 13.13 -16.16
CA ILE A 128 -2.27 13.07 -15.04
C ILE A 128 -2.31 14.37 -14.24
N SER A 129 -2.50 14.26 -12.95
CA SER A 129 -2.42 15.34 -11.97
C SER A 129 -1.24 15.17 -11.05
N ARG A 130 -0.65 16.30 -10.61
CA ARG A 130 0.42 16.29 -9.61
C ARG A 130 -0.18 16.18 -8.20
N VAL A 131 0.38 15.32 -7.38
CA VAL A 131 -0.04 15.16 -5.98
C VAL A 131 0.54 16.30 -5.14
N ALA A 132 -0.32 17.00 -4.40
CA ALA A 132 0.10 18.09 -3.51
C ALA A 132 1.07 17.58 -2.43
N GLY A 133 2.01 18.43 -2.03
CA GLY A 133 3.01 18.08 -1.02
C GLY A 133 4.16 17.17 -1.50
N PHE A 134 4.11 16.62 -2.71
CA PHE A 134 5.16 15.80 -3.28
C PHE A 134 5.80 16.44 -4.51
N LYS A 135 7.14 16.35 -4.59
CA LYS A 135 7.88 16.90 -5.74
C LYS A 135 7.71 16.04 -6.99
N HIS A 136 7.60 14.72 -6.83
CA HIS A 136 7.72 13.75 -7.90
C HIS A 136 6.64 12.65 -7.83
N LEU A 137 5.48 12.94 -7.26
CA LEU A 137 4.34 12.02 -7.23
C LEU A 137 3.21 12.58 -8.09
N TYR A 138 2.66 11.70 -8.92
CA TYR A 138 1.58 11.99 -9.86
C TYR A 138 0.48 10.93 -9.72
N CYS A 139 -0.75 11.29 -10.11
CA CYS A 139 -1.88 10.38 -10.15
C CYS A 139 -2.69 10.59 -11.43
N ALA A 140 -3.07 9.51 -12.09
CA ALA A 140 -4.13 9.48 -13.07
C ALA A 140 -5.40 8.97 -12.37
N PRO A 141 -6.38 9.84 -12.10
CA PRO A 141 -7.48 9.51 -11.22
C PRO A 141 -8.52 8.59 -11.86
N ALA A 142 -9.22 7.82 -11.01
CA ALA A 142 -10.48 7.17 -11.38
C ALA A 142 -11.65 8.08 -11.02
N THR A 143 -12.67 8.12 -11.87
CA THR A 143 -13.97 8.69 -11.56
C THR A 143 -15.04 7.60 -11.50
N ILE A 144 -16.21 7.91 -10.95
CA ILE A 144 -17.34 6.97 -10.93
C ILE A 144 -17.74 6.48 -12.35
N ASP A 145 -17.42 7.26 -13.38
CA ASP A 145 -17.69 6.90 -14.77
C ASP A 145 -16.98 5.59 -15.16
N LEU A 146 -15.85 5.27 -14.50
CA LEU A 146 -15.11 4.03 -14.72
C LEU A 146 -15.93 2.78 -14.36
N ALA A 147 -16.98 2.90 -13.54
CA ALA A 147 -17.88 1.78 -13.24
C ALA A 147 -18.62 1.26 -14.49
N GLY A 148 -18.90 2.13 -15.47
CA GLY A 148 -19.48 1.75 -16.75
C GLY A 148 -18.47 1.21 -17.76
N ALA A 149 -17.19 1.47 -17.55
CA ALA A 149 -16.14 1.17 -18.53
C ALA A 149 -16.04 -0.32 -18.86
N GLU A 150 -16.28 -1.24 -17.92
CA GLU A 150 -16.23 -2.69 -18.20
C GLU A 150 -17.25 -3.10 -19.26
N ILE A 151 -18.43 -2.46 -19.29
CA ILE A 151 -19.47 -2.72 -20.31
C ILE A 151 -19.10 -2.03 -21.63
N GLU A 152 -18.69 -0.77 -21.56
CA GLU A 152 -18.38 0.04 -22.73
C GLU A 152 -17.12 -0.44 -23.46
N LEU A 153 -16.18 -1.04 -22.78
CA LEU A 153 -15.00 -1.66 -23.37
C LEU A 153 -15.32 -2.92 -24.20
N VAL A 154 -16.42 -3.65 -23.89
CA VAL A 154 -16.74 -4.93 -24.54
C VAL A 154 -16.77 -4.85 -26.07
N PRO A 155 -17.42 -3.87 -26.71
CA PRO A 155 -17.46 -3.76 -28.17
C PRO A 155 -16.18 -3.17 -28.78
N LEU A 156 -15.24 -2.67 -27.95
CA LEU A 156 -14.07 -1.97 -28.47
C LEU A 156 -12.97 -2.95 -28.92
N VAL A 157 -12.31 -2.60 -30.03
CA VAL A 157 -11.18 -3.38 -30.55
C VAL A 157 -9.99 -3.27 -29.57
N ALA A 158 -9.32 -4.40 -29.37
CA ALA A 158 -8.16 -4.52 -28.46
C ALA A 158 -8.44 -3.99 -27.06
N ARG A 159 -9.64 -4.26 -26.55
CA ARG A 159 -10.16 -3.78 -25.26
C ARG A 159 -9.29 -4.15 -24.07
N GLU A 160 -8.57 -5.28 -24.15
CA GLU A 160 -7.68 -5.76 -23.08
C GLU A 160 -6.33 -5.02 -23.03
N SER A 161 -5.96 -4.32 -24.12
CA SER A 161 -4.63 -3.67 -24.25
C SER A 161 -4.71 -2.14 -24.33
N ARG A 162 -5.83 -1.55 -23.98
CA ARG A 162 -6.01 -0.09 -24.10
C ARG A 162 -5.10 0.68 -23.14
N LEU A 163 -4.98 0.22 -21.89
CA LEU A 163 -4.03 0.80 -20.93
C LEU A 163 -2.59 0.59 -21.38
N ALA A 164 -2.23 -0.60 -21.83
CA ALA A 164 -0.88 -0.90 -22.32
C ALA A 164 -0.50 0.03 -23.49
N ARG A 165 -1.42 0.30 -24.40
CA ARG A 165 -1.21 1.24 -25.51
C ARG A 165 -1.01 2.67 -25.00
N ALA A 166 -1.85 3.12 -24.06
CA ALA A 166 -1.76 4.46 -23.49
C ALA A 166 -0.43 4.68 -22.73
N VAL A 167 -0.01 3.69 -21.97
CA VAL A 167 1.30 3.69 -21.26
C VAL A 167 2.45 3.63 -22.25
N GLY A 168 2.38 2.82 -23.30
CA GLY A 168 3.41 2.71 -24.34
C GLY A 168 3.56 4.00 -25.19
N GLN A 169 2.48 4.76 -25.36
CA GLN A 169 2.51 6.06 -26.03
C GLN A 169 2.94 7.21 -25.11
N PHE A 170 2.80 7.01 -23.81
CA PHE A 170 3.26 7.95 -22.81
C PHE A 170 4.79 7.90 -22.72
N ASN A 171 5.46 9.05 -22.83
CA ASN A 171 6.92 9.10 -22.69
C ASN A 171 7.32 8.86 -21.22
N ALA A 172 7.34 7.60 -20.82
CA ALA A 172 7.65 7.17 -19.46
C ALA A 172 9.16 7.34 -19.12
N THR A 173 9.98 7.88 -20.02
CA THR A 173 11.45 8.09 -19.75
C THR A 173 11.67 9.01 -18.55
N ASP A 174 10.67 9.83 -18.22
CA ASP A 174 10.69 10.73 -17.08
C ASP A 174 10.13 10.13 -15.79
N LEU A 175 9.64 8.89 -15.82
CA LEU A 175 9.16 8.17 -14.64
C LEU A 175 10.09 7.01 -14.27
N ASP A 176 10.22 6.78 -12.97
CA ASP A 176 10.94 5.64 -12.41
C ASP A 176 9.97 4.47 -12.12
N TYR A 177 8.73 4.80 -11.71
CA TYR A 177 7.69 3.81 -11.39
C TYR A 177 6.32 4.25 -11.89
N ILE A 178 5.52 3.26 -12.33
CA ILE A 178 4.08 3.35 -12.51
C ILE A 178 3.45 2.27 -11.65
N LEU A 179 2.63 2.66 -10.66
CA LEU A 179 1.86 1.73 -9.82
C LEU A 179 0.39 1.80 -10.25
N ILE A 180 -0.18 0.65 -10.65
CA ILE A 180 -1.56 0.55 -11.13
C ILE A 180 -2.39 -0.08 -10.01
N ASP A 181 -3.26 0.70 -9.37
CA ASP A 181 -4.18 0.19 -8.34
C ASP A 181 -5.42 -0.43 -8.99
N CYS A 182 -5.71 -1.68 -8.65
CA CYS A 182 -6.79 -2.45 -9.27
C CYS A 182 -8.01 -2.61 -8.36
N PRO A 183 -9.22 -2.67 -8.94
CA PRO A 183 -10.44 -3.04 -8.21
C PRO A 183 -10.34 -4.46 -7.62
N PRO A 184 -11.20 -4.81 -6.66
CA PRO A 184 -11.26 -6.16 -6.07
C PRO A 184 -12.00 -7.16 -6.98
N SER A 185 -11.78 -7.08 -8.28
CA SER A 185 -12.38 -7.96 -9.30
C SER A 185 -11.30 -8.42 -10.27
N LEU A 186 -11.53 -9.51 -10.98
CA LEU A 186 -10.69 -9.98 -12.07
C LEU A 186 -11.34 -9.68 -13.44
N GLY A 187 -12.06 -8.56 -13.50
CA GLY A 187 -12.72 -8.07 -14.70
C GLY A 187 -11.75 -7.44 -15.72
N LEU A 188 -12.32 -6.77 -16.70
CA LEU A 188 -11.59 -6.21 -17.84
C LEU A 188 -10.64 -5.07 -17.45
N LEU A 189 -10.94 -4.33 -16.37
CA LEU A 189 -10.03 -3.32 -15.81
C LEU A 189 -8.75 -3.97 -15.28
N THR A 190 -8.87 -5.02 -14.46
CA THR A 190 -7.70 -5.75 -13.95
C THR A 190 -6.91 -6.43 -15.07
N VAL A 191 -7.58 -6.97 -16.09
CA VAL A 191 -6.89 -7.51 -17.27
C VAL A 191 -6.10 -6.41 -17.98
N ASN A 192 -6.65 -5.22 -18.18
CA ASN A 192 -5.92 -4.08 -18.74
C ASN A 192 -4.66 -3.72 -17.93
N ALA A 193 -4.74 -3.76 -16.60
CA ALA A 193 -3.58 -3.54 -15.73
C ALA A 193 -2.50 -4.60 -15.94
N LEU A 194 -2.89 -5.89 -15.94
CA LEU A 194 -1.97 -7.01 -16.14
C LEU A 194 -1.32 -7.00 -17.55
N VAL A 195 -2.06 -6.56 -18.56
CA VAL A 195 -1.51 -6.42 -19.93
C VAL A 195 -0.54 -5.25 -20.01
N ALA A 196 -0.76 -4.17 -19.25
CA ALA A 196 0.09 -2.98 -19.27
C ALA A 196 1.37 -3.13 -18.44
N ALA A 197 1.42 -4.04 -17.46
CA ALA A 197 2.50 -4.15 -16.53
C ALA A 197 3.24 -5.49 -16.64
N PRO A 198 4.58 -5.52 -16.72
CA PRO A 198 5.34 -6.75 -16.62
C PRO A 198 5.42 -7.28 -15.18
N GLU A 199 5.18 -6.43 -14.18
CA GLU A 199 5.30 -6.80 -12.77
C GLU A 199 3.95 -6.79 -12.06
N VAL A 200 3.72 -7.81 -11.22
CA VAL A 200 2.55 -7.87 -10.33
C VAL A 200 3.01 -7.87 -8.89
N LEU A 201 2.47 -6.92 -8.12
CA LEU A 201 2.58 -6.84 -6.67
C LEU A 201 1.27 -7.32 -6.05
N ILE A 202 1.35 -8.33 -5.18
CA ILE A 202 0.18 -8.91 -4.53
C ILE A 202 0.23 -8.62 -3.02
N PRO A 203 -0.61 -7.70 -2.49
CA PRO A 203 -0.82 -7.58 -1.06
C PRO A 203 -1.61 -8.78 -0.55
N ILE A 204 -1.13 -9.44 0.49
CA ILE A 204 -1.79 -10.60 1.12
C ILE A 204 -2.03 -10.29 2.58
N GLN A 205 -3.29 -10.29 3.00
CA GLN A 205 -3.65 -10.18 4.40
C GLN A 205 -3.37 -11.50 5.13
N CYS A 206 -2.68 -11.44 6.28
CA CYS A 206 -2.30 -12.63 7.06
C CYS A 206 -3.49 -13.20 7.85
N GLU A 207 -4.46 -13.80 7.14
CA GLU A 207 -5.66 -14.44 7.67
C GLU A 207 -5.87 -15.83 7.05
N TYR A 208 -6.73 -16.66 7.67
CA TYR A 208 -6.93 -18.06 7.31
C TYR A 208 -7.21 -18.32 5.82
N TYR A 209 -7.98 -17.44 5.17
CA TYR A 209 -8.31 -17.57 3.73
C TYR A 209 -7.34 -16.78 2.82
N ALA A 210 -6.11 -16.54 3.28
CA ALA A 210 -5.14 -15.73 2.54
C ALA A 210 -4.79 -16.29 1.16
N LEU A 211 -4.71 -17.61 1.03
CA LEU A 211 -4.28 -18.31 -0.18
C LEU A 211 -5.45 -18.67 -1.12
N GLU A 212 -6.69 -18.77 -0.61
CA GLU A 212 -7.84 -19.20 -1.41
C GLU A 212 -8.14 -18.24 -2.59
N GLY A 213 -8.15 -16.92 -2.32
CA GLY A 213 -8.37 -15.92 -3.37
C GLY A 213 -7.17 -15.71 -4.31
N LEU A 214 -6.00 -16.23 -3.94
CA LEU A 214 -4.77 -16.07 -4.73
C LEU A 214 -4.74 -16.99 -5.93
N GLU A 215 -5.27 -18.20 -5.83
CA GLU A 215 -5.27 -19.18 -6.91
C GLU A 215 -5.96 -18.66 -8.18
N GLN A 216 -7.11 -18.00 -8.04
CA GLN A 216 -7.83 -17.43 -9.17
C GLN A 216 -7.07 -16.27 -9.82
N LEU A 217 -6.42 -15.42 -9.02
CA LEU A 217 -5.56 -14.35 -9.54
C LEU A 217 -4.36 -14.95 -10.31
N LEU A 218 -3.69 -15.96 -9.76
CA LEU A 218 -2.56 -16.61 -10.42
C LEU A 218 -2.97 -17.25 -11.74
N ARG A 219 -4.14 -17.91 -11.81
CA ARG A 219 -4.69 -18.43 -13.07
C ARG A 219 -4.94 -17.31 -14.08
N THR A 220 -5.47 -16.18 -13.65
CA THR A 220 -5.70 -15.02 -14.53
C THR A 220 -4.37 -14.45 -15.05
N ILE A 221 -3.35 -14.34 -14.21
CA ILE A 221 -2.01 -13.91 -14.60
C ILE A 221 -1.43 -14.89 -15.66
N GLU A 222 -1.59 -16.19 -15.46
CA GLU A 222 -1.12 -17.21 -16.41
C GLU A 222 -1.83 -17.11 -17.77
N LEU A 223 -3.15 -16.87 -17.77
CA LEU A 223 -3.91 -16.63 -19.02
C LEU A 223 -3.44 -15.35 -19.73
N VAL A 224 -3.21 -14.28 -18.99
CA VAL A 224 -2.67 -13.03 -19.56
C VAL A 224 -1.25 -13.27 -20.09
N ARG A 225 -0.41 -13.99 -19.35
CA ARG A 225 0.96 -14.29 -19.76
C ARG A 225 1.01 -15.09 -21.07
N SER A 226 0.16 -16.08 -21.20
CA SER A 226 0.15 -16.97 -22.38
C SER A 226 -0.43 -16.32 -23.63
N HIS A 227 -1.31 -15.30 -23.53
CA HIS A 227 -2.04 -14.79 -24.68
C HIS A 227 -1.84 -13.30 -24.97
N LEU A 228 -1.54 -12.48 -23.94
CA LEU A 228 -1.61 -11.03 -24.05
C LEU A 228 -0.31 -10.32 -23.67
N ASN A 229 0.35 -10.74 -22.57
CA ASN A 229 1.57 -10.13 -22.08
C ASN A 229 2.55 -11.21 -21.59
N PRO A 230 3.46 -11.73 -22.44
CA PRO A 230 4.41 -12.78 -22.05
C PRO A 230 5.37 -12.41 -20.92
N GLN A 231 5.51 -11.12 -20.63
CA GLN A 231 6.43 -10.62 -19.60
C GLN A 231 5.80 -10.53 -18.20
N VAL A 232 4.46 -10.64 -18.11
CA VAL A 232 3.78 -10.47 -16.80
C VAL A 232 4.17 -11.61 -15.84
N ALA A 233 4.62 -11.23 -14.66
CA ALA A 233 4.98 -12.16 -13.59
C ALA A 233 4.71 -11.55 -12.22
N VAL A 234 4.45 -12.42 -11.24
CA VAL A 234 4.42 -12.02 -9.83
C VAL A 234 5.86 -11.77 -9.38
N THR A 235 6.21 -10.50 -9.17
CA THR A 235 7.56 -10.10 -8.76
C THR A 235 7.63 -9.71 -7.29
N THR A 236 6.48 -9.41 -6.69
CA THR A 236 6.43 -8.91 -5.31
C THR A 236 5.17 -9.40 -4.60
N ILE A 237 5.33 -9.95 -3.42
CA ILE A 237 4.25 -10.25 -2.47
C ILE A 237 4.52 -9.48 -1.19
N LEU A 238 3.54 -8.71 -0.73
CA LEU A 238 3.60 -7.93 0.52
C LEU A 238 2.58 -8.45 1.52
N LEU A 239 3.04 -8.92 2.67
CA LEU A 239 2.19 -9.34 3.77
C LEU A 239 1.63 -8.11 4.49
N THR A 240 0.30 -8.03 4.59
CA THR A 240 -0.42 -6.89 5.15
C THR A 240 -1.24 -7.28 6.37
N MET A 241 -1.60 -6.27 7.18
CA MET A 241 -2.41 -6.43 8.40
C MET A 241 -1.88 -7.54 9.32
N TYR A 242 -0.56 -7.68 9.35
CA TYR A 242 0.12 -8.67 10.19
C TYR A 242 -0.06 -8.32 11.67
N ASP A 243 -0.55 -9.27 12.44
CA ASP A 243 -0.63 -9.18 13.90
C ASP A 243 0.31 -10.23 14.52
N GLY A 244 1.52 -9.80 14.90
CA GLY A 244 2.55 -10.66 15.48
C GLY A 244 2.19 -11.31 16.83
N ARG A 245 1.07 -10.89 17.44
CA ARG A 245 0.55 -11.50 18.68
C ARG A 245 -0.23 -12.78 18.39
N THR A 246 -0.60 -13.04 17.15
CA THR A 246 -1.38 -14.21 16.76
C THR A 246 -0.51 -15.26 16.09
N ARG A 247 -0.65 -16.52 16.52
CA ARG A 247 0.01 -17.66 15.87
C ARG A 247 -0.44 -17.83 14.41
N LEU A 248 -1.70 -17.53 14.13
CA LEU A 248 -2.27 -17.63 12.79
C LEU A 248 -1.52 -16.73 11.80
N ALA A 249 -1.28 -15.46 12.14
CA ALA A 249 -0.58 -14.55 11.25
C ALA A 249 0.85 -15.04 10.95
N SER A 250 1.57 -15.57 11.94
CA SER A 250 2.90 -16.15 11.74
C SER A 250 2.84 -17.38 10.85
N GLN A 251 1.91 -18.30 11.07
CA GLN A 251 1.74 -19.51 10.26
C GLN A 251 1.44 -19.18 8.79
N VAL A 252 0.52 -18.24 8.55
CA VAL A 252 0.19 -17.79 7.19
C VAL A 252 1.40 -17.12 6.53
N ALA A 253 2.14 -16.29 7.27
CA ALA A 253 3.34 -15.64 6.75
C ALA A 253 4.42 -16.66 6.35
N ASP A 254 4.62 -17.69 7.15
CA ASP A 254 5.59 -18.75 6.89
C ASP A 254 5.18 -19.62 5.70
N GLU A 255 3.89 -19.95 5.60
CA GLU A 255 3.34 -20.70 4.46
C GLU A 255 3.48 -19.92 3.15
N VAL A 256 3.16 -18.62 3.14
CA VAL A 256 3.34 -17.76 1.97
C VAL A 256 4.82 -17.67 1.59
N ARG A 257 5.73 -17.51 2.55
CA ARG A 257 7.18 -17.47 2.28
C ARG A 257 7.70 -18.81 1.77
N GLN A 258 7.22 -19.90 2.31
CA GLN A 258 7.60 -21.24 1.86
C GLN A 258 7.16 -21.49 0.42
N HIS A 259 5.96 -21.03 0.04
CA HIS A 259 5.40 -21.29 -1.28
C HIS A 259 5.97 -20.37 -2.36
N PHE A 260 6.19 -19.09 -2.04
CA PHE A 260 6.58 -18.07 -3.02
C PHE A 260 8.05 -17.62 -2.92
N GLY A 261 8.76 -18.00 -1.87
CA GLY A 261 10.21 -17.74 -1.75
C GLY A 261 10.58 -16.26 -1.82
N ASP A 262 11.53 -15.93 -2.66
CA ASP A 262 12.17 -14.62 -2.72
C ASP A 262 11.28 -13.48 -3.22
N VAL A 263 10.15 -13.77 -3.86
CA VAL A 263 9.21 -12.72 -4.29
C VAL A 263 8.45 -12.10 -3.09
N VAL A 264 8.42 -12.80 -1.94
CA VAL A 264 7.83 -12.25 -0.71
C VAL A 264 8.77 -11.23 -0.09
N LEU A 265 8.28 -10.03 0.20
CA LEU A 265 9.05 -9.02 0.91
C LEU A 265 9.35 -9.51 2.34
N ARG A 266 10.55 -9.17 2.85
CA ARG A 266 10.90 -9.38 4.25
C ARG A 266 10.06 -8.48 5.15
N SER A 267 9.83 -7.26 4.69
CA SER A 267 8.95 -6.29 5.32
C SER A 267 7.52 -6.80 5.39
N VAL A 268 6.86 -6.58 6.53
CA VAL A 268 5.43 -6.87 6.73
C VAL A 268 4.73 -5.60 7.20
N ILE A 269 3.52 -5.37 6.74
CA ILE A 269 2.72 -4.21 7.15
C ILE A 269 1.85 -4.61 8.36
N PRO A 270 2.06 -4.02 9.53
CA PRO A 270 1.26 -4.34 10.69
C PRO A 270 -0.17 -3.81 10.54
N ARG A 271 -1.11 -4.42 11.28
CA ARG A 271 -2.44 -3.82 11.45
C ARG A 271 -2.28 -2.48 12.16
N SER A 272 -2.69 -1.40 11.52
CA SER A 272 -2.49 -0.03 12.01
C SER A 272 -3.72 0.83 11.74
N VAL A 273 -4.25 1.45 12.79
CA VAL A 273 -5.36 2.41 12.70
C VAL A 273 -4.92 3.63 11.88
N ARG A 274 -3.69 4.12 12.06
CA ARG A 274 -3.16 5.29 11.34
C ARG A 274 -3.12 5.09 9.82
N VAL A 275 -2.78 3.89 9.37
CA VAL A 275 -2.82 3.52 7.95
C VAL A 275 -4.25 3.56 7.40
N SER A 276 -5.24 3.17 8.20
CA SER A 276 -6.65 3.15 7.78
C SER A 276 -7.29 4.54 7.84
N GLU A 277 -6.83 5.41 8.73
CA GLU A 277 -7.36 6.78 8.88
C GLU A 277 -6.84 7.75 7.81
N ALA A 278 -5.57 7.60 7.42
CA ALA A 278 -4.89 8.54 6.52
C ALA A 278 -5.68 8.89 5.23
N PRO A 279 -6.32 7.93 4.52
CA PRO A 279 -7.11 8.23 3.33
C PRO A 279 -8.28 9.17 3.58
N SER A 280 -8.90 9.14 4.77
CA SER A 280 -10.01 10.04 5.13
C SER A 280 -9.59 11.52 5.24
N TYR A 281 -8.28 11.76 5.28
CA TYR A 281 -7.69 13.10 5.28
C TYR A 281 -7.02 13.45 3.95
N GLY A 282 -7.24 12.67 2.89
CA GLY A 282 -6.56 12.86 1.61
C GLY A 282 -5.04 12.68 1.69
N GLN A 283 -4.57 11.79 2.58
CA GLN A 283 -3.14 11.65 2.84
C GLN A 283 -2.68 10.19 2.79
N SER A 284 -1.44 9.99 2.37
CA SER A 284 -0.72 8.75 2.66
C SER A 284 -0.35 8.70 4.15
N VAL A 285 -0.12 7.50 4.70
CA VAL A 285 0.37 7.40 6.09
C VAL A 285 1.75 8.04 6.24
N MET A 286 2.49 8.18 5.15
CA MET A 286 3.81 8.82 5.10
C MET A 286 3.76 10.32 5.43
N THR A 287 2.64 10.98 5.14
CA THR A 287 2.39 12.39 5.44
C THR A 287 1.49 12.57 6.65
N TYR A 288 0.54 11.67 6.85
CA TYR A 288 -0.43 11.73 7.96
C TYR A 288 0.20 11.45 9.33
N ASP A 289 0.95 10.35 9.46
CA ASP A 289 1.66 10.00 10.70
C ASP A 289 2.97 9.25 10.36
N PRO A 290 4.01 9.99 9.91
CA PRO A 290 5.28 9.40 9.48
C PRO A 290 6.02 8.64 10.58
N GLY A 291 5.69 8.92 11.86
CA GLY A 291 6.26 8.23 13.02
C GLY A 291 5.57 6.91 13.38
N SER A 292 4.45 6.58 12.75
CA SER A 292 3.72 5.35 13.05
C SER A 292 4.44 4.10 12.55
N SER A 293 4.19 2.97 13.22
CA SER A 293 4.73 1.66 12.79
C SER A 293 4.30 1.29 11.37
N GLY A 294 3.09 1.71 10.95
CA GLY A 294 2.59 1.51 9.60
C GLY A 294 3.37 2.30 8.56
N ALA A 295 3.69 3.57 8.82
CA ALA A 295 4.51 4.40 7.94
C ALA A 295 5.91 3.81 7.78
N GLN A 296 6.55 3.41 8.88
CA GLN A 296 7.88 2.81 8.85
C GLN A 296 7.89 1.48 8.08
N ALA A 297 6.86 0.66 8.25
CA ALA A 297 6.74 -0.59 7.53
C ALA A 297 6.59 -0.39 6.02
N TYR A 298 5.80 0.60 5.58
CA TYR A 298 5.70 0.95 4.16
C TYR A 298 6.99 1.56 3.63
N LEU A 299 7.70 2.35 4.43
CA LEU A 299 9.02 2.89 4.07
C LEU A 299 10.01 1.75 3.79
N GLU A 300 10.11 0.76 4.69
CA GLU A 300 11.00 -0.39 4.52
C GLU A 300 10.57 -1.27 3.34
N ALA A 301 9.28 -1.49 3.14
CA ALA A 301 8.77 -2.23 1.98
C ALA A 301 9.13 -1.52 0.66
N ALA A 302 8.94 -0.20 0.58
CA ALA A 302 9.32 0.60 -0.59
C ALA A 302 10.84 0.58 -0.83
N ARG A 303 11.64 0.65 0.24
CA ARG A 303 13.09 0.51 0.16
C ARG A 303 13.47 -0.85 -0.42
N GLU A 304 12.87 -1.92 0.09
CA GLU A 304 13.12 -3.28 -0.42
C GLU A 304 12.77 -3.40 -1.91
N VAL A 305 11.64 -2.83 -2.35
CA VAL A 305 11.25 -2.75 -3.77
C VAL A 305 12.28 -1.98 -4.60
N ALA A 306 12.78 -0.84 -4.09
CA ALA A 306 13.76 -0.04 -4.79
C ALA A 306 15.12 -0.74 -4.96
N PHE A 307 15.55 -1.49 -3.95
CA PHE A 307 16.85 -2.18 -3.96
C PHE A 307 16.82 -3.55 -4.68
N ARG A 308 15.65 -4.12 -4.94
CA ARG A 308 15.49 -5.34 -5.77
C ARG A 308 15.71 -5.08 -7.28
N ASN A 309 16.06 -3.88 -7.66
CA ASN A 309 16.19 -3.38 -9.04
C ASN A 309 17.22 -4.08 -9.95
N GLY A 310 17.90 -5.11 -9.52
CA GLY A 310 18.93 -5.75 -10.32
C GLY A 310 18.82 -7.26 -10.47
N GLN A 311 17.96 -7.91 -9.71
CA GLN A 311 17.99 -9.37 -9.60
C GLN A 311 16.95 -10.10 -10.48
N LEU A 312 15.88 -9.43 -10.91
CA LEU A 312 14.80 -10.06 -11.68
C LEU A 312 14.98 -10.02 -13.21
N ALA A 313 15.99 -9.30 -13.72
CA ALA A 313 16.30 -9.23 -15.15
C ALA A 313 17.35 -10.30 -15.61
N ALA A 314 17.76 -11.19 -14.72
CA ALA A 314 18.87 -12.13 -14.96
C ALA A 314 18.48 -13.63 -14.76
N SER A 315 17.19 -13.94 -14.63
CA SER A 315 16.72 -15.33 -14.50
C SER A 315 15.82 -15.75 -15.64
#